data_d34d6432c7f5ef5829b509fea97b6839
#
_entry.id   d34d6432c7f5ef5829b509fea97b6839
#
_cell.length_a   1.000
_cell.length_b   1.000
_cell.length_c   1.000
_cell.angle_alpha   90.00
_cell.angle_beta   90.00
_cell.angle_gamma   90.00
#
_symmetry.space_group_name_H-M   'P 1'
#
loop_
_entity.id
_entity.type
_entity.pdbx_description
1 polymer ?
#
loop_
_entity_poly.entity_id
_entity_poly.type
_entity_poly.pdbx_seq_one_letter_code
_entity_poly.pdbx_strand_id
1 'polypeptide(L)'
;MRIVCIGGGPAGLYFALLMKSRNPAHDVTVVERNRPYDTFGWGVVFSDQTLGNLRAADAPSADAILNAFNHWDDIEIHFGGRKVRSSGHGFCGIGRKRLLNILQARCEELGVKLVFETQVTDDTQYEADLIVACDGANSAIRQKYASAYKPNVDMRDCRFVWLGTRKLFDAFTFAFEKTQFGWFQAHAYRFDDETSTFIVETPERVWRAAGLDEMSKEESIAFCEKLFAKYLDGNPLLSNAAHLRGSSQWIRFPRVVNEEWVHWRSNADGTQTPVVLMGDAAHTAHFSIGSGTKLALEDSIELANSIGAHRDDLHAALEHYTQVRSVDVLRIQNAARNSTEWFEHVERYTSFEPEQFAYSLLTRSQRISHENLRERDARYVSSFEDWLARRSGFERAPQKHSVPPMFTPFTLRGVTLKNRVVVSPMAQYSAVDGIAGDYHLMHLGA
;
A
#
# COMPACT_ATOMS: atom_id res chain seq x y z
N MET A 1 -33.42 4.68 0.98
CA MET A 1 -32.61 4.40 2.19
C MET A 1 -32.01 5.70 2.70
N ARG A 2 -31.96 5.86 4.04
CA ARG A 2 -31.16 6.89 4.73
C ARG A 2 -29.78 6.28 5.01
N ILE A 3 -28.74 6.87 4.45
CA ILE A 3 -27.35 6.36 4.55
C ILE A 3 -26.48 7.45 5.18
N VAL A 4 -25.72 7.10 6.22
CA VAL A 4 -24.78 8.00 6.86
C VAL A 4 -23.37 7.42 6.74
N CYS A 5 -22.47 8.17 6.06
CA CYS A 5 -21.05 7.86 5.98
C CYS A 5 -20.31 8.69 7.03
N ILE A 6 -19.65 8.03 7.98
CA ILE A 6 -18.84 8.67 9.02
C ILE A 6 -17.38 8.69 8.52
N GLY A 7 -16.94 9.83 8.02
CA GLY A 7 -15.65 10.08 7.39
C GLY A 7 -15.77 10.52 5.94
N GLY A 8 -15.23 11.68 5.61
CA GLY A 8 -15.17 12.30 4.27
C GLY A 8 -13.87 12.01 3.52
N GLY A 9 -13.24 10.85 3.77
CA GLY A 9 -12.13 10.34 3.00
C GLY A 9 -12.57 9.74 1.66
N PRO A 10 -11.62 9.19 0.86
CA PRO A 10 -11.93 8.60 -0.45
C PRO A 10 -13.03 7.53 -0.40
N ALA A 11 -13.02 6.68 0.64
CA ALA A 11 -14.03 5.65 0.82
C ALA A 11 -15.44 6.23 0.99
N GLY A 12 -15.63 7.12 1.98
CA GLY A 12 -16.96 7.65 2.29
C GLY A 12 -17.54 8.51 1.18
N LEU A 13 -16.73 9.39 0.58
CA LEU A 13 -17.18 10.22 -0.54
C LEU A 13 -17.52 9.38 -1.76
N TYR A 14 -16.68 8.39 -2.11
CA TYR A 14 -16.91 7.59 -3.30
C TYR A 14 -18.12 6.68 -3.15
N PHE A 15 -18.29 6.06 -1.99
CA PHE A 15 -19.51 5.28 -1.71
C PHE A 15 -20.76 6.14 -1.75
N ALA A 16 -20.73 7.32 -1.12
CA ALA A 16 -21.88 8.24 -1.10
C ALA A 16 -22.31 8.67 -2.49
N LEU A 17 -21.35 9.06 -3.36
CA LEU A 17 -21.68 9.44 -4.73
C LEU A 17 -22.22 8.26 -5.55
N LEU A 18 -21.67 7.04 -5.36
CA LEU A 18 -22.16 5.85 -6.07
C LEU A 18 -23.62 5.51 -5.68
N MET A 19 -23.94 5.56 -4.39
CA MET A 19 -25.28 5.31 -3.91
C MET A 19 -26.28 6.35 -4.44
N LYS A 20 -25.90 7.62 -4.42
CA LYS A 20 -26.75 8.71 -4.90
C LYS A 20 -26.91 8.69 -6.42
N SER A 21 -25.86 8.38 -7.16
CA SER A 21 -25.89 8.22 -8.63
C SER A 21 -26.81 7.06 -9.06
N ARG A 22 -26.76 5.93 -8.34
CA ARG A 22 -27.59 4.74 -8.65
C ARG A 22 -29.07 4.92 -8.33
N ASN A 23 -29.35 5.66 -7.28
CA ASN A 23 -30.75 5.99 -6.91
C ASN A 23 -30.82 7.37 -6.26
N PRO A 24 -31.26 8.39 -7.01
CA PRO A 24 -31.41 9.77 -6.51
C PRO A 24 -32.36 9.92 -5.32
N ALA A 25 -33.23 8.93 -5.05
CA ALA A 25 -34.12 8.93 -3.90
C ALA A 25 -33.44 8.54 -2.58
N HIS A 26 -32.19 8.06 -2.59
CA HIS A 26 -31.43 7.85 -1.37
C HIS A 26 -31.14 9.18 -0.66
N ASP A 27 -31.37 9.21 0.64
CA ASP A 27 -30.90 10.30 1.51
C ASP A 27 -29.50 9.93 2.03
N VAL A 28 -28.48 10.57 1.46
CA VAL A 28 -27.09 10.23 1.74
C VAL A 28 -26.39 11.42 2.37
N THR A 29 -25.86 11.20 3.57
CA THR A 29 -25.09 12.20 4.32
C THR A 29 -23.67 11.69 4.56
N VAL A 30 -22.68 12.53 4.31
CA VAL A 30 -21.28 12.31 4.69
C VAL A 30 -20.93 13.28 5.80
N VAL A 31 -20.39 12.77 6.92
CA VAL A 31 -19.97 13.58 8.05
C VAL A 31 -18.46 13.53 8.18
N GLU A 32 -17.80 14.69 8.13
CA GLU A 32 -16.34 14.82 8.15
C GLU A 32 -15.88 15.77 9.26
N ARG A 33 -14.85 15.37 10.00
CA ARG A 33 -14.29 16.19 11.09
C ARG A 33 -13.48 17.40 10.64
N ASN A 34 -12.87 17.31 9.46
CA ASN A 34 -12.05 18.38 8.89
C ASN A 34 -12.92 19.41 8.14
N ARG A 35 -12.28 20.51 7.76
CA ARG A 35 -12.89 21.54 6.92
C ARG A 35 -13.06 21.03 5.49
N PRO A 36 -13.97 21.64 4.71
CA PRO A 36 -14.04 21.40 3.27
C PRO A 36 -12.67 21.60 2.62
N TYR A 37 -12.33 20.71 1.69
CA TYR A 37 -11.11 20.79 0.88
C TYR A 37 -9.79 20.75 1.68
N ASP A 38 -9.84 20.35 2.96
CA ASP A 38 -8.67 20.19 3.81
C ASP A 38 -8.27 18.70 3.91
N THR A 39 -6.98 18.40 3.84
CA THR A 39 -6.48 17.04 3.97
C THR A 39 -5.03 17.00 4.41
N PHE A 40 -4.64 15.88 5.00
CA PHE A 40 -3.27 15.54 5.36
C PHE A 40 -2.61 14.69 4.26
N GLY A 41 -1.29 14.87 4.10
CA GLY A 41 -0.48 14.17 3.11
C GLY A 41 -0.40 14.89 1.76
N TRP A 42 0.40 14.35 0.86
CA TRP A 42 0.74 14.99 -0.41
C TRP A 42 0.12 14.26 -1.60
N GLY A 43 0.86 13.38 -2.23
CA GLY A 43 0.38 12.61 -3.38
C GLY A 43 -0.08 11.20 -2.99
N VAL A 44 -0.96 10.64 -3.78
CA VAL A 44 -1.34 9.22 -3.76
C VAL A 44 -1.03 8.58 -5.10
N VAL A 45 -0.67 7.31 -5.07
CA VAL A 45 -0.26 6.54 -6.27
C VAL A 45 -1.32 5.50 -6.57
N PHE A 46 -1.59 5.32 -7.87
CA PHE A 46 -2.43 4.27 -8.41
C PHE A 46 -1.68 3.47 -9.47
N SER A 47 -2.20 2.28 -9.78
CA SER A 47 -1.83 1.52 -10.96
C SER A 47 -2.94 1.61 -12.01
N ASP A 48 -2.60 1.50 -13.30
CA ASP A 48 -3.53 1.62 -14.42
C ASP A 48 -4.73 0.66 -14.31
N GLN A 49 -4.54 -0.50 -13.70
CA GLN A 49 -5.63 -1.49 -13.52
C GLN A 49 -6.80 -0.98 -12.67
N THR A 50 -6.55 -0.04 -11.75
CA THR A 50 -7.60 0.54 -10.89
C THR A 50 -8.58 1.41 -11.67
N LEU A 51 -8.11 2.03 -12.73
CA LEU A 51 -8.83 3.07 -13.49
C LEU A 51 -10.04 2.52 -14.23
N GLY A 52 -9.96 1.30 -14.75
CA GLY A 52 -11.08 0.63 -15.43
C GLY A 52 -12.29 0.44 -14.51
N ASN A 53 -12.05 0.04 -13.24
CA ASN A 53 -13.10 -0.17 -12.25
C ASN A 53 -13.80 1.15 -11.87
N LEU A 54 -13.03 2.24 -11.73
CA LEU A 54 -13.59 3.56 -11.41
C LEU A 54 -14.50 4.06 -12.54
N ARG A 55 -14.07 3.90 -13.80
CA ARG A 55 -14.82 4.36 -14.96
C ARG A 55 -16.13 3.58 -15.16
N ALA A 56 -16.12 2.28 -14.87
CA ALA A 56 -17.31 1.45 -14.88
C ALA A 56 -18.30 1.82 -13.77
N ALA A 57 -17.81 2.33 -12.64
CA ALA A 57 -18.63 2.68 -11.47
C ALA A 57 -19.26 4.09 -11.58
N ASP A 58 -18.48 5.13 -11.93
CA ASP A 58 -18.93 6.50 -12.18
C ASP A 58 -17.97 7.19 -13.16
N ALA A 59 -18.33 7.21 -14.45
CA ALA A 59 -17.49 7.75 -15.50
C ALA A 59 -17.13 9.24 -15.29
N PRO A 60 -18.01 10.14 -14.83
CA PRO A 60 -17.65 11.56 -14.65
C PRO A 60 -16.53 11.78 -13.63
N SER A 61 -16.61 11.13 -12.45
CA SER A 61 -15.54 11.26 -11.45
C SER A 61 -14.25 10.57 -11.91
N ALA A 62 -14.36 9.41 -12.57
CA ALA A 62 -13.21 8.70 -13.10
C ALA A 62 -12.47 9.52 -14.16
N ASP A 63 -13.18 10.13 -15.11
CA ASP A 63 -12.58 10.97 -16.16
C ASP A 63 -11.92 12.22 -15.54
N ALA A 64 -12.52 12.85 -14.52
CA ALA A 64 -11.92 13.96 -13.79
C ALA A 64 -10.63 13.56 -13.03
N ILE A 65 -10.61 12.36 -12.43
CA ILE A 65 -9.43 11.80 -11.76
C ILE A 65 -8.35 11.49 -12.80
N LEU A 66 -8.69 10.83 -13.91
CA LEU A 66 -7.77 10.49 -15.00
C LEU A 66 -7.08 11.71 -15.59
N ASN A 67 -7.83 12.77 -15.83
CA ASN A 67 -7.31 14.04 -16.36
C ASN A 67 -6.39 14.79 -15.36
N ALA A 68 -6.42 14.41 -14.08
CA ALA A 68 -5.60 15.02 -13.04
C ALA A 68 -4.35 14.19 -12.69
N PHE A 69 -4.15 13.04 -13.33
CA PHE A 69 -2.98 12.19 -13.06
C PHE A 69 -1.71 12.68 -13.72
N ASN A 70 -0.62 12.54 -13.01
CA ASN A 70 0.72 12.49 -13.55
C ASN A 70 1.14 11.03 -13.72
N HIS A 71 1.68 10.67 -14.88
CA HIS A 71 2.10 9.31 -15.22
C HIS A 71 3.61 9.19 -15.25
N TRP A 72 4.13 8.03 -14.80
CA TRP A 72 5.52 7.60 -14.96
C TRP A 72 5.60 6.07 -14.98
N ASP A 73 6.58 5.54 -15.70
CA ASP A 73 6.74 4.11 -15.88
C ASP A 73 7.91 3.53 -15.09
N ASP A 74 8.78 4.38 -14.59
CA ASP A 74 10.07 3.97 -14.08
C ASP A 74 10.11 3.94 -12.55
N ILE A 75 10.89 3.00 -12.03
CA ILE A 75 11.39 2.98 -10.66
C ILE A 75 12.89 3.23 -10.69
N GLU A 76 13.34 4.18 -9.89
CA GLU A 76 14.75 4.53 -9.74
C GLU A 76 15.21 4.23 -8.31
N ILE A 77 16.33 3.51 -8.17
CA ILE A 77 16.85 3.04 -6.87
C ILE A 77 18.26 3.55 -6.71
N HIS A 78 18.49 4.34 -5.66
CA HIS A 78 19.79 4.88 -5.28
C HIS A 78 20.32 4.13 -4.07
N PHE A 79 21.36 3.33 -4.27
CA PHE A 79 21.99 2.54 -3.20
C PHE A 79 23.48 2.37 -3.48
N GLY A 80 24.31 2.51 -2.42
CA GLY A 80 25.76 2.30 -2.51
C GLY A 80 26.47 3.22 -3.52
N GLY A 81 26.00 4.44 -3.68
CA GLY A 81 26.55 5.41 -4.65
C GLY A 81 26.18 5.11 -6.12
N ARG A 82 25.37 4.12 -6.38
CA ARG A 82 24.91 3.75 -7.71
C ARG A 82 23.41 3.99 -7.88
N LYS A 83 23.01 4.18 -9.13
CA LYS A 83 21.64 4.34 -9.56
C LYS A 83 21.26 3.16 -10.47
N VAL A 84 20.18 2.48 -10.11
CA VAL A 84 19.57 1.40 -10.90
C VAL A 84 18.17 1.84 -11.27
N ARG A 85 17.80 1.69 -12.55
CA ARG A 85 16.49 2.06 -13.08
C ARG A 85 15.82 0.85 -13.75
N SER A 86 14.54 0.68 -13.49
CA SER A 86 13.68 -0.31 -14.14
C SER A 86 12.41 0.36 -14.64
N SER A 87 11.97 -0.01 -15.84
CA SER A 87 10.87 0.63 -16.57
C SER A 87 9.60 -0.26 -16.64
N GLY A 88 8.52 0.25 -17.25
CA GLY A 88 7.31 -0.52 -17.53
C GLY A 88 6.45 -0.85 -16.32
N HIS A 89 6.56 -0.07 -15.23
CA HIS A 89 5.80 -0.33 -14.00
C HIS A 89 4.38 0.27 -14.01
N GLY A 90 4.12 1.29 -14.85
CA GLY A 90 2.80 1.86 -15.06
C GLY A 90 2.21 2.47 -13.79
N PHE A 91 2.73 3.62 -13.37
CA PHE A 91 2.23 4.36 -12.21
C PHE A 91 1.55 5.64 -12.62
N CYS A 92 0.56 6.04 -11.85
CA CYS A 92 -0.01 7.37 -11.91
C CYS A 92 -0.17 7.95 -10.49
N GLY A 93 0.04 9.24 -10.38
CA GLY A 93 -0.05 9.99 -9.13
C GLY A 93 -0.99 11.16 -9.24
N ILE A 94 -1.68 11.45 -8.16
CA ILE A 94 -2.55 12.63 -8.01
C ILE A 94 -2.35 13.22 -6.61
N GLY A 95 -2.44 14.53 -6.51
CA GLY A 95 -2.49 15.18 -5.21
C GLY A 95 -3.71 14.70 -4.40
N ARG A 96 -3.49 14.28 -3.15
CA ARG A 96 -4.58 13.80 -2.29
C ARG A 96 -5.71 14.83 -2.15
N LYS A 97 -5.34 16.10 -2.02
CA LYS A 97 -6.29 17.22 -1.98
C LYS A 97 -7.11 17.29 -3.26
N ARG A 98 -6.47 17.14 -4.43
CA ARG A 98 -7.14 17.19 -5.73
C ARG A 98 -8.14 16.05 -5.87
N LEU A 99 -7.77 14.83 -5.47
CA LEU A 99 -8.65 13.68 -5.47
C LEU A 99 -9.90 13.92 -4.62
N LEU A 100 -9.72 14.39 -3.38
CA LEU A 100 -10.85 14.67 -2.49
C LEU A 100 -11.75 15.78 -3.04
N ASN A 101 -11.18 16.83 -3.62
CA ASN A 101 -11.95 17.91 -4.25
C ASN A 101 -12.82 17.41 -5.39
N ILE A 102 -12.31 16.52 -6.24
CA ILE A 102 -13.08 15.90 -7.32
C ILE A 102 -14.25 15.10 -6.75
N LEU A 103 -14.01 14.28 -5.73
CA LEU A 103 -15.05 13.47 -5.12
C LEU A 103 -16.10 14.33 -4.37
N GLN A 104 -15.68 15.39 -3.67
CA GLN A 104 -16.60 16.32 -2.99
C GLN A 104 -17.49 17.05 -4.00
N ALA A 105 -16.91 17.62 -5.05
CA ALA A 105 -17.66 18.30 -6.10
C ALA A 105 -18.68 17.35 -6.77
N ARG A 106 -18.31 16.08 -7.01
CA ARG A 106 -19.23 15.10 -7.56
C ARG A 106 -20.35 14.73 -6.58
N CYS A 107 -20.05 14.65 -5.28
CA CYS A 107 -21.07 14.46 -4.25
C CYS A 107 -22.08 15.63 -4.22
N GLU A 108 -21.58 16.87 -4.26
CA GLU A 108 -22.42 18.08 -4.28
C GLU A 108 -23.33 18.11 -5.53
N GLU A 109 -22.79 17.82 -6.71
CA GLU A 109 -23.53 17.74 -7.97
C GLU A 109 -24.69 16.74 -7.90
N LEU A 110 -24.48 15.59 -7.25
CA LEU A 110 -25.48 14.55 -7.09
C LEU A 110 -26.46 14.81 -5.94
N GLY A 111 -26.23 15.84 -5.13
CA GLY A 111 -27.08 16.18 -3.99
C GLY A 111 -26.83 15.31 -2.76
N VAL A 112 -25.59 14.82 -2.56
CA VAL A 112 -25.16 14.25 -1.29
C VAL A 112 -25.00 15.37 -0.27
N LYS A 113 -25.51 15.16 0.93
CA LYS A 113 -25.34 16.12 2.04
C LYS A 113 -23.96 15.96 2.66
N LEU A 114 -23.11 17.00 2.56
CA LEU A 114 -21.79 17.04 3.17
C LEU A 114 -21.83 17.89 4.44
N VAL A 115 -21.46 17.30 5.58
CA VAL A 115 -21.41 17.94 6.89
C VAL A 115 -19.95 17.93 7.36
N PHE A 116 -19.31 19.09 7.36
CA PHE A 116 -17.92 19.26 7.76
C PHE A 116 -17.77 19.74 9.20
N GLU A 117 -16.53 19.75 9.69
CA GLU A 117 -16.14 20.19 11.04
C GLU A 117 -16.90 19.48 12.17
N THR A 118 -17.35 18.23 11.88
CA THR A 118 -18.16 17.44 12.81
C THR A 118 -17.46 16.10 13.08
N GLN A 119 -16.91 15.97 14.29
CA GLN A 119 -16.31 14.73 14.74
C GLN A 119 -17.37 13.80 15.30
N VAL A 120 -17.49 12.60 14.77
CA VAL A 120 -18.42 11.56 15.23
C VAL A 120 -17.65 10.51 16.02
N THR A 121 -17.99 10.37 17.28
CA THR A 121 -17.51 9.29 18.17
C THR A 121 -18.62 8.34 18.58
N ASP A 122 -19.86 8.77 18.36
CA ASP A 122 -21.07 8.02 18.67
C ASP A 122 -22.03 8.08 17.46
N ASP A 123 -22.27 6.92 16.86
CA ASP A 123 -23.15 6.77 15.70
C ASP A 123 -24.65 6.72 16.09
N THR A 124 -24.98 6.54 17.37
CA THR A 124 -26.37 6.42 17.86
C THR A 124 -27.17 7.70 17.67
N GLN A 125 -26.52 8.84 17.48
CA GLN A 125 -27.16 10.12 17.18
C GLN A 125 -27.78 10.20 15.76
N TYR A 126 -27.48 9.20 14.93
CA TYR A 126 -28.00 9.14 13.54
C TYR A 126 -29.07 8.08 13.39
N GLU A 127 -30.25 8.53 12.96
CA GLU A 127 -31.28 7.63 12.46
C GLU A 127 -30.99 7.30 10.98
N ALA A 128 -30.58 6.08 10.72
CA ALA A 128 -30.21 5.65 9.37
C ALA A 128 -30.61 4.17 9.15
N ASP A 129 -30.83 3.83 7.89
CA ASP A 129 -31.02 2.44 7.47
C ASP A 129 -29.67 1.71 7.31
N LEU A 130 -28.59 2.49 7.06
CA LEU A 130 -27.22 2.01 6.95
C LEU A 130 -26.24 3.08 7.44
N ILE A 131 -25.31 2.69 8.31
CA ILE A 131 -24.17 3.51 8.71
C ILE A 131 -22.89 2.90 8.14
N VAL A 132 -22.08 3.71 7.46
CA VAL A 132 -20.79 3.31 6.91
C VAL A 132 -19.69 4.03 7.68
N ALA A 133 -18.95 3.29 8.49
CA ALA A 133 -17.81 3.81 9.25
C ALA A 133 -16.54 3.76 8.39
N CYS A 134 -16.15 4.92 7.88
CA CYS A 134 -14.97 5.17 7.05
C CYS A 134 -14.10 6.29 7.61
N ASP A 135 -14.03 6.38 8.94
CA ASP A 135 -13.36 7.40 9.75
C ASP A 135 -11.86 7.14 9.94
N GLY A 136 -11.29 6.27 9.10
CA GLY A 136 -9.86 6.08 8.92
C GLY A 136 -9.21 5.09 9.89
N ALA A 137 -7.88 5.00 9.83
CA ALA A 137 -7.10 4.00 10.58
C ALA A 137 -7.30 4.06 12.10
N ASN A 138 -7.59 5.24 12.64
CA ASN A 138 -7.88 5.45 14.06
C ASN A 138 -9.41 5.52 14.35
N SER A 139 -10.20 4.74 13.63
CA SER A 139 -11.66 4.73 13.69
C SER A 139 -12.19 4.69 15.12
N ALA A 140 -12.98 5.70 15.50
CA ALA A 140 -13.68 5.77 16.78
C ALA A 140 -14.85 4.76 16.80
N ILE A 141 -15.51 4.55 15.69
CA ILE A 141 -16.62 3.61 15.55
C ILE A 141 -16.12 2.15 15.70
N ARG A 142 -14.99 1.81 15.08
CA ARG A 142 -14.36 0.50 15.29
C ARG A 142 -14.01 0.27 16.75
N GLN A 143 -13.46 1.28 17.42
CA GLN A 143 -13.12 1.18 18.85
C GLN A 143 -14.35 1.02 19.72
N LYS A 144 -15.42 1.76 19.45
CA LYS A 144 -16.71 1.65 20.17
C LYS A 144 -17.29 0.24 20.14
N TYR A 145 -17.23 -0.41 18.98
CA TYR A 145 -17.75 -1.76 18.77
C TYR A 145 -16.63 -2.82 18.66
N ALA A 146 -15.53 -2.65 19.39
CA ALA A 146 -14.37 -3.54 19.31
C ALA A 146 -14.70 -5.01 19.60
N SER A 147 -15.62 -5.28 20.52
CA SER A 147 -16.07 -6.66 20.82
C SER A 147 -16.77 -7.33 19.63
N ALA A 148 -17.44 -6.57 18.77
CA ALA A 148 -18.11 -7.07 17.57
C ALA A 148 -17.13 -7.22 16.40
N TYR A 149 -16.32 -6.19 16.09
CA TYR A 149 -15.39 -6.21 14.98
C TYR A 149 -14.11 -7.00 15.23
N LYS A 150 -13.75 -7.22 16.51
CA LYS A 150 -12.54 -7.94 16.95
C LYS A 150 -11.27 -7.45 16.22
N PRO A 151 -10.92 -6.16 16.35
CA PRO A 151 -9.80 -5.57 15.66
C PRO A 151 -8.46 -6.12 16.16
N ASN A 152 -7.56 -6.39 15.23
CA ASN A 152 -6.14 -6.57 15.46
C ASN A 152 -5.39 -5.37 14.87
N VAL A 153 -4.84 -4.53 15.74
CA VAL A 153 -4.08 -3.34 15.36
C VAL A 153 -2.62 -3.51 15.78
N ASP A 154 -1.76 -3.67 14.78
CA ASP A 154 -0.31 -3.84 14.97
C ASP A 154 0.43 -2.60 14.46
N MET A 155 1.19 -1.94 15.36
CA MET A 155 1.99 -0.76 15.03
C MET A 155 3.33 -1.18 14.46
N ARG A 156 3.56 -0.88 13.18
CA ARG A 156 4.80 -1.23 12.48
C ARG A 156 6.01 -0.53 13.09
N ASP A 157 7.20 -1.11 12.94
CA ASP A 157 8.41 -0.66 13.63
C ASP A 157 8.94 0.66 13.07
N CYS A 158 8.93 0.83 11.74
CA CYS A 158 9.44 2.05 11.15
C CYS A 158 8.63 3.29 11.54
N ARG A 159 9.35 4.37 11.80
CA ARG A 159 8.83 5.75 11.84
C ARG A 159 8.95 6.36 10.46
N PHE A 160 7.94 7.11 10.04
CA PHE A 160 8.00 7.86 8.79
C PHE A 160 7.45 9.26 8.95
N VAL A 161 7.98 10.17 8.14
CA VAL A 161 7.48 11.52 7.97
C VAL A 161 7.08 11.74 6.52
N TRP A 162 5.89 12.30 6.31
CA TRP A 162 5.36 12.55 4.98
C TRP A 162 5.55 14.01 4.59
N LEU A 163 6.54 14.25 3.76
CA LEU A 163 6.94 15.57 3.29
C LEU A 163 6.63 15.75 1.81
N GLY A 164 6.71 16.98 1.35
CA GLY A 164 6.69 17.36 -0.06
C GLY A 164 7.96 18.07 -0.45
N THR A 165 8.18 18.26 -1.76
CA THR A 165 9.27 19.09 -2.30
C THR A 165 8.90 19.61 -3.69
N ARG A 166 9.49 20.75 -4.09
CA ARG A 166 9.39 21.27 -5.47
C ARG A 166 10.36 20.59 -6.44
N LYS A 167 11.25 19.72 -5.95
CA LYS A 167 11.99 18.81 -6.82
C LYS A 167 11.03 17.87 -7.51
N LEU A 168 10.95 17.92 -8.83
CA LEU A 168 10.14 17.01 -9.65
C LEU A 168 10.94 15.74 -9.94
N PHE A 169 10.44 14.62 -9.46
CA PHE A 169 10.98 13.30 -9.76
C PHE A 169 10.29 12.72 -10.99
N ASP A 170 11.06 12.21 -11.94
CA ASP A 170 10.58 11.62 -13.20
C ASP A 170 10.34 10.10 -13.11
N ALA A 171 10.61 9.52 -11.95
CA ALA A 171 10.42 8.11 -11.62
C ALA A 171 9.95 7.96 -10.17
N PHE A 172 9.39 6.82 -9.84
CA PHE A 172 9.26 6.44 -8.43
C PHE A 172 10.65 6.17 -7.86
N THR A 173 11.14 7.07 -7.05
CA THR A 173 12.52 7.07 -6.58
C THR A 173 12.62 6.54 -5.15
N PHE A 174 13.47 5.53 -4.97
CA PHE A 174 13.90 5.05 -3.67
C PHE A 174 15.35 5.46 -3.43
N ALA A 175 15.63 6.13 -2.32
CA ALA A 175 16.98 6.52 -1.93
C ALA A 175 17.32 5.98 -0.55
N PHE A 176 18.51 5.38 -0.41
CA PHE A 176 18.96 4.77 0.83
C PHE A 176 20.27 5.43 1.30
N GLU A 177 20.23 5.99 2.51
CA GLU A 177 21.37 6.70 3.10
C GLU A 177 21.78 6.07 4.42
N LYS A 178 23.08 5.79 4.53
CA LYS A 178 23.70 5.29 5.76
C LYS A 178 24.18 6.45 6.61
N THR A 179 23.80 6.46 7.87
CA THR A 179 24.31 7.37 8.91
C THR A 179 25.10 6.58 9.96
N GLN A 180 25.72 7.28 10.90
CA GLN A 180 26.32 6.65 12.07
C GLN A 180 25.26 5.94 12.97
N PHE A 181 24.00 6.29 12.86
CA PHE A 181 22.90 5.76 13.65
C PHE A 181 22.24 4.53 13.00
N GLY A 182 22.39 4.36 11.67
CA GLY A 182 21.75 3.33 10.87
C GLY A 182 21.28 3.85 9.52
N TRP A 183 20.36 3.14 8.90
CA TRP A 183 19.86 3.43 7.56
C TRP A 183 18.57 4.23 7.57
N PHE A 184 18.52 5.22 6.71
CA PHE A 184 17.31 5.96 6.34
C PHE A 184 16.97 5.68 4.89
N GLN A 185 15.68 5.64 4.58
CA GLN A 185 15.17 5.47 3.23
C GLN A 185 14.18 6.57 2.88
N ALA A 186 14.23 7.01 1.62
CA ALA A 186 13.27 7.96 1.08
C ALA A 186 12.47 7.33 -0.07
N HIS A 187 11.17 7.64 -0.12
CA HIS A 187 10.26 7.29 -1.21
C HIS A 187 9.78 8.58 -1.82
N ALA A 188 10.13 8.83 -3.07
CA ALA A 188 9.78 10.08 -3.74
C ALA A 188 9.11 9.83 -5.09
N TYR A 189 8.08 10.60 -5.38
CA TYR A 189 7.36 10.57 -6.65
C TYR A 189 6.58 11.86 -6.89
N ARG A 190 6.51 12.25 -8.14
CA ARG A 190 5.75 13.41 -8.59
C ARG A 190 4.24 13.12 -8.55
N PHE A 191 3.41 14.09 -8.18
CA PHE A 191 1.96 13.93 -8.19
C PHE A 191 1.20 15.10 -8.84
N ASP A 192 1.89 16.22 -9.11
CA ASP A 192 1.40 17.33 -9.91
C ASP A 192 2.55 18.02 -10.67
N ASP A 193 2.28 19.12 -11.32
CA ASP A 193 3.26 19.82 -12.17
C ASP A 193 4.32 20.60 -11.39
N GLU A 194 4.15 20.78 -10.09
CA GLU A 194 5.02 21.61 -9.26
C GLU A 194 5.62 20.86 -8.08
N THR A 195 5.05 19.69 -7.71
CA THR A 195 5.34 19.08 -6.41
C THR A 195 5.55 17.57 -6.50
N SER A 196 6.45 17.08 -5.70
CA SER A 196 6.62 15.64 -5.43
C SER A 196 6.39 15.34 -3.96
N THR A 197 5.89 14.15 -3.70
CA THR A 197 5.92 13.52 -2.38
C THR A 197 7.36 13.14 -2.05
N PHE A 198 7.75 13.27 -0.78
CA PHE A 198 9.04 12.83 -0.25
C PHE A 198 8.82 12.24 1.15
N ILE A 199 8.68 10.93 1.23
CA ILE A 199 8.49 10.23 2.51
C ILE A 199 9.86 9.76 2.99
N VAL A 200 10.23 10.12 4.22
CA VAL A 200 11.43 9.58 4.86
C VAL A 200 11.00 8.56 5.90
N GLU A 201 11.62 7.39 5.88
CA GLU A 201 11.30 6.26 6.74
C GLU A 201 12.59 5.66 7.34
N THR A 202 12.52 5.22 8.59
CA THR A 202 13.62 4.55 9.30
C THR A 202 13.08 3.70 10.46
N PRO A 203 13.74 2.59 10.86
CA PRO A 203 13.38 1.84 12.06
C PRO A 203 13.40 2.71 13.32
N GLU A 204 12.47 2.46 14.25
CA GLU A 204 12.31 3.26 15.48
C GLU A 204 13.62 3.38 16.27
N ARG A 205 14.43 2.32 16.36
CA ARG A 205 15.72 2.34 17.03
C ARG A 205 16.71 3.34 16.41
N VAL A 206 16.71 3.47 15.06
CA VAL A 206 17.57 4.42 14.33
C VAL A 206 17.06 5.85 14.52
N TRP A 207 15.74 6.03 14.47
CA TRP A 207 15.07 7.30 14.71
C TRP A 207 15.41 7.88 16.11
N ARG A 208 15.35 7.04 17.17
CA ARG A 208 15.73 7.43 18.53
C ARG A 208 17.24 7.70 18.65
N ALA A 209 18.07 6.81 18.07
CA ALA A 209 19.53 7.00 18.11
C ALA A 209 19.98 8.28 17.42
N ALA A 210 19.23 8.75 16.42
CA ALA A 210 19.48 10.04 15.75
C ALA A 210 18.94 11.25 16.53
N GLY A 211 18.25 11.04 17.66
CA GLY A 211 17.65 12.11 18.49
C GLY A 211 16.42 12.76 17.87
N LEU A 212 15.81 12.14 16.86
CA LEU A 212 14.65 12.70 16.15
C LEU A 212 13.38 12.75 17.00
N ASP A 213 13.32 12.03 18.12
CA ASP A 213 12.25 12.06 19.12
C ASP A 213 12.29 13.34 19.98
N GLU A 214 13.44 13.98 20.09
CA GLU A 214 13.63 15.21 20.86
C GLU A 214 13.71 16.48 19.98
N MET A 215 13.83 16.31 18.66
CA MET A 215 13.91 17.43 17.71
C MET A 215 12.57 18.12 17.50
N SER A 216 12.62 19.45 17.36
CA SER A 216 11.48 20.21 16.82
C SER A 216 11.13 19.77 15.40
N LYS A 217 9.97 20.20 14.92
CA LYS A 217 9.53 19.94 13.54
C LYS A 217 10.57 20.47 12.53
N GLU A 218 11.01 21.68 12.72
CA GLU A 218 11.95 22.39 11.86
C GLU A 218 13.32 21.73 11.84
N GLU A 219 13.84 21.36 12.99
CA GLU A 219 15.13 20.63 13.11
C GLU A 219 15.05 19.26 12.43
N SER A 220 13.94 18.55 12.60
CA SER A 220 13.71 17.25 11.98
C SER A 220 13.62 17.32 10.45
N ILE A 221 12.98 18.36 9.90
CA ILE A 221 12.95 18.60 8.45
C ILE A 221 14.35 18.93 7.95
N ALA A 222 15.07 19.84 8.63
CA ALA A 222 16.44 20.20 8.27
C ALA A 222 17.40 19.01 8.31
N PHE A 223 17.22 18.08 9.27
CA PHE A 223 17.95 16.81 9.29
C PHE A 223 17.69 15.99 8.01
N CYS A 224 16.43 15.83 7.61
CA CYS A 224 16.07 15.11 6.39
C CYS A 224 16.62 15.81 5.13
N GLU A 225 16.51 17.14 5.05
CA GLU A 225 17.07 17.92 3.94
C GLU A 225 18.58 17.72 3.79
N LYS A 226 19.31 17.80 4.89
CA LYS A 226 20.77 17.60 4.91
C LYS A 226 21.11 16.16 4.48
N LEU A 227 20.40 15.16 4.99
CA LEU A 227 20.66 13.75 4.71
C LEU A 227 20.43 13.42 3.24
N PHE A 228 19.37 13.95 2.65
CA PHE A 228 18.97 13.68 1.27
C PHE A 228 19.29 14.82 0.28
N ALA A 229 20.13 15.78 0.66
CA ALA A 229 20.44 16.98 -0.13
C ALA A 229 20.80 16.69 -1.59
N LYS A 230 21.57 15.62 -1.86
CA LYS A 230 22.01 15.24 -3.20
C LYS A 230 20.87 14.80 -4.15
N TYR A 231 19.68 14.53 -3.62
CA TYR A 231 18.50 14.15 -4.40
C TYR A 231 17.51 15.29 -4.56
N LEU A 232 17.66 16.36 -3.82
CA LEU A 232 16.73 17.48 -3.77
C LEU A 232 17.07 18.63 -4.71
N ASP A 233 18.25 18.62 -5.34
CA ASP A 233 18.74 19.66 -6.25
C ASP A 233 18.55 21.09 -5.66
N GLY A 234 18.82 21.24 -4.34
CA GLY A 234 18.67 22.51 -3.63
C GLY A 234 17.24 22.90 -3.27
N ASN A 235 16.24 22.07 -3.58
CA ASN A 235 14.84 22.34 -3.18
C ASN A 235 14.62 21.96 -1.72
N PRO A 236 13.82 22.76 -0.96
CA PRO A 236 13.49 22.45 0.42
C PRO A 236 12.48 21.30 0.53
N LEU A 237 12.44 20.67 1.70
CA LEU A 237 11.37 19.78 2.10
C LEU A 237 10.23 20.57 2.77
N LEU A 238 9.02 20.28 2.36
CA LEU A 238 7.81 20.98 2.78
C LEU A 238 6.96 20.08 3.68
N SER A 239 6.33 20.66 4.70
CA SER A 239 5.35 19.96 5.52
C SER A 239 3.99 20.64 5.41
N ASN A 240 2.95 19.88 5.20
CA ASN A 240 1.56 20.34 5.23
C ASN A 240 0.81 19.89 6.50
N ALA A 241 1.52 19.33 7.47
CA ALA A 241 0.94 18.88 8.75
C ALA A 241 0.68 19.99 9.78
N ALA A 242 1.03 21.26 9.45
CA ALA A 242 0.93 22.38 10.39
C ALA A 242 -0.50 22.72 10.82
N HIS A 243 -1.51 22.32 10.04
CA HIS A 243 -2.92 22.66 10.26
C HIS A 243 -3.71 21.54 10.96
N LEU A 244 -3.09 20.38 11.18
CA LEU A 244 -3.76 19.23 11.77
C LEU A 244 -3.46 19.14 13.27
N ARG A 245 -4.50 19.20 14.10
CA ARG A 245 -4.37 19.01 15.54
C ARG A 245 -3.83 17.61 15.84
N GLY A 246 -2.79 17.54 16.69
CA GLY A 246 -2.28 16.28 17.21
C GLY A 246 -1.46 15.42 16.23
N SER A 247 -1.06 15.94 15.07
CA SER A 247 -0.14 15.21 14.19
C SER A 247 1.30 15.27 14.72
N SER A 248 1.74 14.22 15.38
CA SER A 248 3.17 13.96 15.49
C SER A 248 3.74 13.89 14.08
N GLN A 249 4.85 14.57 13.81
CA GLN A 249 5.44 14.62 12.48
C GLN A 249 5.94 13.25 12.02
N TRP A 250 6.57 12.50 12.93
CA TRP A 250 7.01 11.12 12.71
C TRP A 250 5.98 10.16 13.28
N ILE A 251 5.33 9.42 12.42
CA ILE A 251 4.27 8.48 12.80
C ILE A 251 4.69 7.04 12.52
N ARG A 252 4.06 6.11 13.22
CA ARG A 252 4.14 4.68 12.94
C ARG A 252 2.92 4.27 12.15
N PHE A 253 3.10 3.36 11.22
CA PHE A 253 1.99 2.86 10.43
C PHE A 253 1.18 1.82 11.23
N PRO A 254 -0.13 2.00 11.43
CA PRO A 254 -0.97 0.99 12.04
C PRO A 254 -1.40 -0.03 10.98
N ARG A 255 -1.08 -1.29 11.17
CA ARG A 255 -1.68 -2.39 10.42
C ARG A 255 -2.99 -2.76 11.10
N VAL A 256 -4.11 -2.50 10.44
CA VAL A 256 -5.45 -2.78 10.91
C VAL A 256 -6.01 -3.98 10.19
N VAL A 257 -6.52 -4.95 10.96
CA VAL A 257 -7.30 -6.11 10.48
C VAL A 257 -8.49 -6.27 11.42
N ASN A 258 -9.66 -6.51 10.88
CA ASN A 258 -10.84 -6.86 11.68
C ASN A 258 -11.33 -8.25 11.27
N GLU A 259 -11.75 -9.07 12.23
CA GLU A 259 -12.36 -10.37 11.93
C GLU A 259 -13.73 -10.18 11.28
N GLU A 260 -14.51 -9.24 11.82
CA GLU A 260 -15.83 -8.89 11.33
C GLU A 260 -15.84 -7.45 10.82
N TRP A 261 -16.63 -7.16 9.78
CA TRP A 261 -16.72 -5.82 9.21
C TRP A 261 -18.12 -5.22 9.38
N VAL A 262 -19.08 -5.98 9.87
CA VAL A 262 -20.48 -5.55 10.07
C VAL A 262 -20.90 -5.77 11.49
N HIS A 263 -21.48 -4.75 12.11
CA HIS A 263 -22.13 -4.82 13.41
C HIS A 263 -23.61 -4.40 13.29
N TRP A 264 -24.51 -5.19 13.81
CA TRP A 264 -25.94 -4.87 13.85
C TRP A 264 -26.26 -4.21 15.19
N ARG A 265 -26.35 -2.88 15.16
CA ARG A 265 -26.70 -2.07 16.33
C ARG A 265 -28.20 -2.18 16.63
N SER A 266 -28.59 -2.53 17.84
CA SER A 266 -29.97 -2.50 18.31
C SER A 266 -30.40 -1.06 18.63
N ASN A 267 -31.56 -0.66 18.12
CA ASN A 267 -32.18 0.63 18.36
C ASN A 267 -33.19 0.53 19.54
N ALA A 268 -33.58 1.68 20.09
CA ALA A 268 -34.53 1.76 21.21
C ALA A 268 -35.93 1.20 20.87
N ASP A 269 -36.32 1.25 19.60
CA ASP A 269 -37.58 0.72 19.10
C ASP A 269 -37.57 -0.79 18.75
N GLY A 270 -36.44 -1.47 19.05
CA GLY A 270 -36.25 -2.89 18.77
C GLY A 270 -35.80 -3.22 17.35
N THR A 271 -35.68 -2.24 16.47
CA THR A 271 -35.08 -2.43 15.13
C THR A 271 -33.56 -2.53 15.20
N GLN A 272 -32.92 -2.94 14.11
CA GLN A 272 -31.47 -2.98 13.98
C GLN A 272 -30.98 -2.11 12.84
N THR A 273 -29.90 -1.39 13.08
CA THR A 273 -29.19 -0.63 12.03
C THR A 273 -27.80 -1.23 11.84
N PRO A 274 -27.43 -1.67 10.63
CA PRO A 274 -26.08 -2.15 10.38
C PRO A 274 -25.09 -0.98 10.37
N VAL A 275 -23.96 -1.22 11.00
CA VAL A 275 -22.77 -0.34 11.00
C VAL A 275 -21.65 -1.12 10.33
N VAL A 276 -21.27 -0.72 9.11
CA VAL A 276 -20.28 -1.42 8.30
C VAL A 276 -18.96 -0.64 8.27
N LEU A 277 -17.84 -1.34 8.45
CA LEU A 277 -16.50 -0.76 8.30
C LEU A 277 -16.10 -0.75 6.83
N MET A 278 -15.41 0.33 6.40
CA MET A 278 -14.92 0.48 5.04
C MET A 278 -13.60 1.28 5.00
N GLY A 279 -12.72 0.98 4.04
CA GLY A 279 -11.44 1.64 3.89
C GLY A 279 -10.52 1.42 5.09
N ASP A 280 -9.75 2.44 5.47
CA ASP A 280 -8.76 2.32 6.57
C ASP A 280 -9.41 2.03 7.95
N ALA A 281 -10.69 2.23 8.11
CA ALA A 281 -11.42 1.80 9.31
C ALA A 281 -11.56 0.28 9.36
N ALA A 282 -11.75 -0.37 8.22
CA ALA A 282 -11.84 -1.83 8.10
C ALA A 282 -10.45 -2.48 8.05
N HIS A 283 -9.54 -1.93 7.26
CA HIS A 283 -8.23 -2.50 6.98
C HIS A 283 -7.25 -1.45 6.45
N THR A 284 -5.98 -1.60 6.76
CA THR A 284 -4.94 -0.74 6.21
C THR A 284 -3.94 -1.54 5.38
N ALA A 285 -3.34 -0.90 4.38
CA ALA A 285 -2.21 -1.42 3.64
C ALA A 285 -1.08 -0.38 3.64
N HIS A 286 0.14 -0.81 3.99
CA HIS A 286 1.29 0.08 4.09
C HIS A 286 1.53 0.84 2.79
N PHE A 287 1.89 2.12 2.89
CA PHE A 287 2.07 3.02 1.73
C PHE A 287 3.15 2.55 0.74
N SER A 288 4.09 1.71 1.16
CA SER A 288 5.20 1.20 0.32
C SER A 288 4.76 0.40 -0.92
N ILE A 289 3.48 0.02 -1.01
CA ILE A 289 2.90 -0.64 -2.19
C ILE A 289 1.83 0.21 -2.89
N GLY A 290 1.55 1.43 -2.40
CA GLY A 290 0.63 2.38 -3.04
C GLY A 290 -0.81 1.91 -3.15
N SER A 291 -1.33 1.11 -2.23
CA SER A 291 -2.64 0.45 -2.40
C SER A 291 -3.76 0.92 -1.46
N GLY A 292 -3.50 1.78 -0.46
CA GLY A 292 -4.51 2.17 0.54
C GLY A 292 -5.73 2.86 -0.10
N THR A 293 -5.51 3.90 -0.89
CA THR A 293 -6.60 4.62 -1.56
C THR A 293 -7.33 3.75 -2.59
N LYS A 294 -6.58 2.90 -3.32
CA LYS A 294 -7.17 1.89 -4.23
C LYS A 294 -8.17 0.99 -3.49
N LEU A 295 -7.75 0.40 -2.37
CA LEU A 295 -8.61 -0.48 -1.57
C LEU A 295 -9.87 0.26 -1.09
N ALA A 296 -9.74 1.50 -0.63
CA ALA A 296 -10.85 2.31 -0.16
C ALA A 296 -11.90 2.56 -1.26
N LEU A 297 -11.45 2.85 -2.49
CA LEU A 297 -12.34 3.05 -3.65
C LEU A 297 -12.99 1.73 -4.11
N GLU A 298 -12.25 0.62 -4.11
CA GLU A 298 -12.77 -0.70 -4.45
C GLU A 298 -13.78 -1.21 -3.42
N ASP A 299 -13.59 -0.93 -2.14
CA ASP A 299 -14.59 -1.22 -1.09
C ASP A 299 -15.89 -0.48 -1.37
N SER A 300 -15.80 0.80 -1.75
CA SER A 300 -16.95 1.63 -2.08
C SER A 300 -17.73 1.07 -3.27
N ILE A 301 -17.02 0.62 -4.32
CA ILE A 301 -17.63 0.01 -5.50
C ILE A 301 -18.36 -1.28 -5.11
N GLU A 302 -17.67 -2.16 -4.36
CA GLU A 302 -18.23 -3.46 -4.03
C GLU A 302 -19.41 -3.36 -3.06
N LEU A 303 -19.33 -2.50 -2.04
CA LEU A 303 -20.47 -2.28 -1.15
C LEU A 303 -21.69 -1.75 -1.90
N ALA A 304 -21.49 -0.80 -2.81
CA ALA A 304 -22.56 -0.27 -3.63
C ALA A 304 -23.10 -1.32 -4.62
N ASN A 305 -22.24 -2.20 -5.18
CA ASN A 305 -22.66 -3.32 -6.04
C ASN A 305 -23.49 -4.34 -5.26
N SER A 306 -23.02 -4.73 -4.08
CA SER A 306 -23.69 -5.71 -3.21
C SER A 306 -25.09 -5.23 -2.81
N ILE A 307 -25.22 -3.95 -2.43
CA ILE A 307 -26.53 -3.34 -2.11
C ILE A 307 -27.44 -3.31 -3.37
N GLY A 308 -26.88 -3.00 -4.52
CA GLY A 308 -27.64 -3.00 -5.78
C GLY A 308 -28.12 -4.39 -6.22
N ALA A 309 -27.33 -5.43 -5.96
CA ALA A 309 -27.66 -6.82 -6.30
C ALA A 309 -28.70 -7.43 -5.33
N HIS A 310 -28.69 -7.02 -4.07
CA HIS A 310 -29.57 -7.55 -3.01
C HIS A 310 -30.52 -6.46 -2.48
N ARG A 311 -31.30 -5.86 -3.38
CA ARG A 311 -32.07 -4.63 -3.11
C ARG A 311 -32.99 -4.71 -1.90
N ASP A 312 -33.56 -5.87 -1.59
CA ASP A 312 -34.56 -6.09 -0.54
C ASP A 312 -33.97 -6.84 0.66
N ASP A 313 -32.67 -7.19 0.61
CA ASP A 313 -31.99 -7.93 1.66
C ASP A 313 -30.62 -7.31 1.97
N LEU A 314 -30.63 -6.34 2.87
CA LEU A 314 -29.41 -5.65 3.30
C LEU A 314 -28.45 -6.59 4.04
N HIS A 315 -28.97 -7.65 4.71
CA HIS A 315 -28.11 -8.63 5.37
C HIS A 315 -27.29 -9.41 4.34
N ALA A 316 -27.93 -9.97 3.32
CA ALA A 316 -27.24 -10.67 2.24
C ALA A 316 -26.26 -9.74 1.48
N ALA A 317 -26.62 -8.47 1.29
CA ALA A 317 -25.74 -7.48 0.66
C ALA A 317 -24.44 -7.27 1.44
N LEU A 318 -24.52 -7.10 2.76
CA LEU A 318 -23.36 -6.85 3.61
C LEU A 318 -22.52 -8.11 3.81
N GLU A 319 -23.13 -9.28 3.86
CA GLU A 319 -22.42 -10.55 3.88
C GLU A 319 -21.62 -10.74 2.59
N HIS A 320 -22.24 -10.53 1.43
CA HIS A 320 -21.56 -10.62 0.13
C HIS A 320 -20.40 -9.63 0.02
N TYR A 321 -20.59 -8.37 0.41
CA TYR A 321 -19.54 -7.37 0.47
C TYR A 321 -18.34 -7.87 1.27
N THR A 322 -18.57 -8.36 2.49
CA THR A 322 -17.51 -8.83 3.38
C THR A 322 -16.78 -10.04 2.79
N GLN A 323 -17.52 -11.02 2.23
CA GLN A 323 -16.93 -12.21 1.63
C GLN A 323 -16.01 -11.88 0.46
N VAL A 324 -16.43 -11.00 -0.45
CA VAL A 324 -15.63 -10.62 -1.63
C VAL A 324 -14.43 -9.79 -1.22
N ARG A 325 -14.64 -8.73 -0.43
CA ARG A 325 -13.56 -7.78 -0.12
C ARG A 325 -12.52 -8.33 0.84
N SER A 326 -12.88 -9.17 1.79
CA SER A 326 -11.92 -9.73 2.75
C SER A 326 -10.81 -10.53 2.07
N VAL A 327 -11.13 -11.26 1.00
CA VAL A 327 -10.15 -12.04 0.23
C VAL A 327 -9.18 -11.14 -0.54
N ASP A 328 -9.70 -10.12 -1.22
CA ASP A 328 -8.86 -9.19 -1.99
C ASP A 328 -7.97 -8.34 -1.09
N VAL A 329 -8.53 -7.87 0.01
CA VAL A 329 -7.80 -7.12 1.04
C VAL A 329 -6.68 -7.98 1.64
N LEU A 330 -6.95 -9.25 1.97
CA LEU A 330 -5.95 -10.16 2.53
C LEU A 330 -4.75 -10.34 1.58
N ARG A 331 -5.01 -10.48 0.28
CA ARG A 331 -3.94 -10.58 -0.75
C ARG A 331 -3.06 -9.32 -0.76
N ILE A 332 -3.67 -8.16 -0.71
CA ILE A 332 -2.96 -6.87 -0.69
C ILE A 332 -2.22 -6.68 0.64
N GLN A 333 -2.84 -6.99 1.77
CA GLN A 333 -2.20 -6.90 3.09
C GLN A 333 -0.99 -7.83 3.22
N ASN A 334 -1.03 -9.03 2.64
CA ASN A 334 0.13 -9.93 2.61
C ASN A 334 1.29 -9.33 1.81
N ALA A 335 1.02 -8.75 0.64
CA ALA A 335 2.03 -8.06 -0.15
C ALA A 335 2.58 -6.82 0.57
N ALA A 336 1.71 -6.05 1.22
CA ALA A 336 2.10 -4.89 2.02
C ALA A 336 2.98 -5.30 3.20
N ARG A 337 2.64 -6.39 3.90
CA ARG A 337 3.43 -6.93 4.99
C ARG A 337 4.84 -7.31 4.53
N ASN A 338 4.97 -8.09 3.46
CA ASN A 338 6.28 -8.46 2.91
C ASN A 338 7.10 -7.22 2.56
N SER A 339 6.48 -6.22 1.93
CA SER A 339 7.14 -4.97 1.60
C SER A 339 7.58 -4.18 2.85
N THR A 340 6.72 -4.09 3.86
CA THR A 340 7.02 -3.39 5.11
C THR A 340 8.17 -4.07 5.86
N GLU A 341 8.13 -5.40 6.00
CA GLU A 341 9.18 -6.18 6.65
C GLU A 341 10.53 -6.03 5.93
N TRP A 342 10.53 -5.87 4.61
CA TRP A 342 11.74 -5.59 3.86
C TRP A 342 12.35 -4.23 4.26
N PHE A 343 11.55 -3.18 4.39
CA PHE A 343 12.02 -1.84 4.81
C PHE A 343 12.42 -1.81 6.28
N GLU A 344 11.66 -2.43 7.18
CA GLU A 344 11.98 -2.52 8.61
C GLU A 344 13.31 -3.24 8.86
N HIS A 345 13.66 -4.16 7.98
CA HIS A 345 14.88 -4.96 8.06
C HIS A 345 15.85 -4.68 6.90
N VAL A 346 15.89 -3.46 6.39
CA VAL A 346 16.74 -3.07 5.26
C VAL A 346 18.21 -3.46 5.45
N GLU A 347 18.68 -3.48 6.67
CA GLU A 347 20.07 -3.87 7.01
C GLU A 347 20.45 -5.27 6.55
N ARG A 348 19.48 -6.19 6.42
CA ARG A 348 19.73 -7.55 5.89
C ARG A 348 20.22 -7.54 4.44
N TYR A 349 19.92 -6.48 3.71
CA TYR A 349 20.18 -6.37 2.28
C TYR A 349 21.34 -5.40 1.97
N THR A 350 21.86 -4.69 2.95
CA THR A 350 22.86 -3.63 2.73
C THR A 350 24.26 -4.16 2.40
N SER A 351 24.51 -5.45 2.58
CA SER A 351 25.72 -6.13 2.10
C SER A 351 25.63 -6.58 0.64
N PHE A 352 24.46 -6.44 0.01
CA PHE A 352 24.27 -6.80 -1.39
C PHE A 352 24.97 -5.80 -2.32
N GLU A 353 25.38 -6.29 -3.48
CA GLU A 353 25.76 -5.41 -4.58
C GLU A 353 24.52 -4.64 -5.07
N PRO A 354 24.67 -3.43 -5.63
CA PRO A 354 23.53 -2.59 -6.02
C PRO A 354 22.52 -3.28 -6.95
N GLU A 355 22.97 -4.14 -7.85
CA GLU A 355 22.12 -4.92 -8.74
C GLU A 355 21.22 -5.91 -7.95
N GLN A 356 21.80 -6.62 -6.99
CA GLN A 356 21.06 -7.56 -6.14
C GLN A 356 20.12 -6.82 -5.19
N PHE A 357 20.57 -5.70 -4.62
CA PHE A 357 19.74 -4.86 -3.76
C PHE A 357 18.51 -4.34 -4.51
N ALA A 358 18.71 -3.79 -5.70
CA ALA A 358 17.64 -3.27 -6.54
C ALA A 358 16.64 -4.38 -6.94
N TYR A 359 17.12 -5.54 -7.34
CA TYR A 359 16.26 -6.68 -7.64
C TYR A 359 15.44 -7.13 -6.42
N SER A 360 16.07 -7.22 -5.24
CA SER A 360 15.40 -7.53 -3.98
C SER A 360 14.31 -6.53 -3.64
N LEU A 361 14.58 -5.22 -3.84
CA LEU A 361 13.59 -4.17 -3.62
C LEU A 361 12.40 -4.27 -4.60
N LEU A 362 12.66 -4.49 -5.89
CA LEU A 362 11.60 -4.60 -6.91
C LEU A 362 10.67 -5.79 -6.68
N THR A 363 11.18 -6.88 -6.12
CA THR A 363 10.42 -8.12 -5.86
C THR A 363 9.96 -8.26 -4.40
N ARG A 364 10.23 -7.31 -3.52
CA ARG A 364 10.03 -7.37 -2.06
C ARG A 364 8.61 -7.74 -1.62
N SER A 365 7.61 -7.32 -2.38
CA SER A 365 6.21 -7.58 -2.05
C SER A 365 5.76 -9.00 -2.35
N GLN A 366 6.58 -9.79 -3.08
CA GLN A 366 6.28 -11.13 -3.61
C GLN A 366 5.06 -11.17 -4.57
N ARG A 367 4.51 -10.02 -4.95
CA ARG A 367 3.50 -9.90 -6.01
C ARG A 367 4.14 -9.83 -7.39
N ILE A 368 5.35 -9.31 -7.46
CA ILE A 368 6.13 -9.21 -8.68
C ILE A 368 7.13 -10.35 -8.67
N SER A 369 6.86 -11.38 -9.44
CA SER A 369 7.78 -12.48 -9.69
C SER A 369 8.90 -12.05 -10.66
N HIS A 370 9.88 -12.90 -10.84
CA HIS A 370 10.94 -12.71 -11.83
C HIS A 370 10.36 -12.55 -13.25
N GLU A 371 9.39 -13.38 -13.61
CA GLU A 371 8.75 -13.31 -14.94
C GLU A 371 7.81 -12.09 -15.07
N ASN A 372 7.06 -11.73 -14.03
CA ASN A 372 6.28 -10.49 -14.08
C ASN A 372 7.18 -9.25 -14.24
N LEU A 373 8.36 -9.25 -13.64
CA LEU A 373 9.34 -8.19 -13.84
C LEU A 373 9.91 -8.20 -15.26
N ARG A 374 10.11 -9.39 -15.87
CA ARG A 374 10.51 -9.55 -17.28
C ARG A 374 9.45 -9.03 -18.24
N GLU A 375 8.18 -9.30 -17.99
CA GLU A 375 7.07 -8.78 -18.79
C GLU A 375 7.03 -7.24 -18.78
N ARG A 376 7.42 -6.62 -17.66
CA ARG A 376 7.49 -5.17 -17.51
C ARG A 376 8.76 -4.60 -18.13
N ASP A 377 9.92 -5.17 -17.79
CA ASP A 377 11.24 -4.70 -18.20
C ASP A 377 12.19 -5.89 -18.52
N ALA A 378 12.04 -6.42 -19.73
CA ALA A 378 12.89 -7.52 -20.20
C ALA A 378 14.39 -7.12 -20.23
N ARG A 379 14.70 -5.84 -20.48
CA ARG A 379 16.07 -5.33 -20.51
C ARG A 379 16.71 -5.37 -19.14
N TYR A 380 16.00 -4.87 -18.14
CA TYR A 380 16.45 -4.89 -16.75
C TYR A 380 16.71 -6.33 -16.28
N VAL A 381 15.73 -7.23 -16.51
CA VAL A 381 15.86 -8.64 -16.08
C VAL A 381 17.02 -9.34 -16.79
N SER A 382 17.19 -9.14 -18.09
CA SER A 382 18.34 -9.71 -18.82
C SER A 382 19.68 -9.20 -18.26
N SER A 383 19.76 -7.91 -17.92
CA SER A 383 20.97 -7.32 -17.31
C SER A 383 21.26 -7.91 -15.93
N PHE A 384 20.21 -8.13 -15.14
CA PHE A 384 20.34 -8.77 -13.82
C PHE A 384 20.79 -10.24 -13.95
N GLU A 385 20.20 -11.00 -14.87
CA GLU A 385 20.60 -12.39 -15.12
C GLU A 385 22.05 -12.50 -15.60
N ASP A 386 22.48 -11.60 -16.49
CA ASP A 386 23.88 -11.53 -16.94
C ASP A 386 24.84 -11.17 -15.78
N TRP A 387 24.43 -10.25 -14.91
CA TRP A 387 25.18 -9.93 -13.69
C TRP A 387 25.29 -11.17 -12.78
N LEU A 388 24.17 -11.86 -12.51
CA LEU A 388 24.14 -13.04 -11.67
C LEU A 388 24.97 -14.19 -12.24
N ALA A 389 24.90 -14.44 -13.56
CA ALA A 389 25.70 -15.46 -14.24
C ALA A 389 27.20 -15.20 -14.06
N ARG A 390 27.66 -13.98 -14.34
CA ARG A 390 29.06 -13.59 -14.11
C ARG A 390 29.47 -13.75 -12.65
N ARG A 391 28.65 -13.30 -11.71
CA ARG A 391 28.88 -13.37 -10.27
C ARG A 391 28.96 -14.80 -9.76
N SER A 392 28.23 -15.73 -10.40
CA SER A 392 28.21 -17.15 -10.07
C SER A 392 29.35 -17.93 -10.72
N GLY A 393 30.25 -17.29 -11.48
CA GLY A 393 31.34 -17.96 -12.19
C GLY A 393 30.84 -18.79 -13.40
N PHE A 394 29.65 -18.46 -13.93
CA PHE A 394 29.14 -19.12 -15.14
C PHE A 394 29.85 -18.54 -16.36
N GLU A 395 30.76 -19.36 -16.95
CA GLU A 395 31.39 -19.02 -18.22
C GLU A 395 30.39 -19.19 -19.36
N ARG A 396 30.04 -18.09 -19.97
CA ARG A 396 29.04 -18.03 -21.05
C ARG A 396 29.69 -18.16 -22.41
N ALA A 397 29.25 -19.14 -23.20
CA ALA A 397 29.36 -19.06 -24.65
C ALA A 397 28.48 -17.88 -25.16
N PRO A 398 28.86 -17.19 -26.22
CA PRO A 398 28.05 -16.06 -26.75
C PRO A 398 26.68 -16.57 -27.22
N GLN A 399 25.70 -16.54 -26.33
CA GLN A 399 24.32 -16.95 -26.60
C GLN A 399 23.42 -15.71 -26.74
N LYS A 400 22.33 -15.85 -27.51
CA LYS A 400 21.37 -14.77 -27.76
C LYS A 400 20.53 -14.39 -26.56
N HIS A 401 20.41 -15.24 -25.54
CA HIS A 401 19.54 -15.04 -24.38
C HIS A 401 20.30 -15.15 -23.05
N SER A 402 19.89 -14.39 -22.06
CA SER A 402 20.41 -14.49 -20.70
C SER A 402 20.11 -15.89 -20.07
N VAL A 403 20.92 -16.28 -19.10
CA VAL A 403 20.75 -17.59 -18.42
C VAL A 403 19.79 -17.40 -17.25
N PRO A 404 18.69 -18.16 -17.19
CA PRO A 404 17.81 -18.10 -16.04
C PRO A 404 18.55 -18.39 -14.73
N PRO A 405 18.25 -17.67 -13.63
CA PRO A 405 18.95 -17.80 -12.36
C PRO A 405 19.09 -19.24 -11.84
N MET A 406 18.07 -20.08 -12.04
CA MET A 406 18.05 -21.47 -11.59
C MET A 406 19.14 -22.34 -12.24
N PHE A 407 19.64 -21.97 -13.41
CA PHE A 407 20.69 -22.70 -14.11
C PHE A 407 22.09 -22.14 -13.88
N THR A 408 22.25 -21.13 -13.03
CA THR A 408 23.58 -20.63 -12.66
C THR A 408 24.19 -21.44 -11.52
N PRO A 409 25.53 -21.61 -11.46
CA PRO A 409 26.20 -22.29 -10.37
C PRO A 409 25.92 -21.64 -9.01
N PHE A 410 25.98 -22.47 -7.97
CA PHE A 410 25.85 -22.01 -6.59
C PHE A 410 26.88 -22.72 -5.70
N THR A 411 27.68 -21.92 -5.00
CA THR A 411 28.68 -22.45 -4.06
C THR A 411 28.14 -22.36 -2.63
N LEU A 412 28.02 -23.52 -1.98
CA LEU A 412 27.65 -23.61 -0.58
C LEU A 412 28.81 -24.24 0.20
N ARG A 413 29.43 -23.46 1.07
CA ARG A 413 30.66 -23.81 1.77
C ARG A 413 31.77 -24.22 0.76
N GLY A 414 32.24 -25.46 0.79
CA GLY A 414 33.27 -25.97 -0.12
C GLY A 414 32.75 -26.70 -1.35
N VAL A 415 31.43 -26.74 -1.58
CA VAL A 415 30.81 -27.48 -2.69
C VAL A 415 30.18 -26.49 -3.67
N THR A 416 30.56 -26.62 -4.96
CA THR A 416 29.92 -25.85 -6.04
C THR A 416 28.93 -26.77 -6.79
N LEU A 417 27.65 -26.42 -6.69
CA LEU A 417 26.56 -27.04 -7.45
C LEU A 417 26.52 -26.46 -8.86
N LYS A 418 26.28 -27.31 -9.86
CA LYS A 418 26.22 -26.88 -11.27
C LYS A 418 25.02 -25.95 -11.57
N ASN A 419 23.96 -26.08 -10.82
CA ASN A 419 22.78 -25.28 -10.92
C ASN A 419 22.11 -25.13 -9.52
N ARG A 420 21.01 -24.37 -9.43
CA ARG A 420 20.30 -24.09 -8.16
C ARG A 420 19.06 -24.97 -7.97
N VAL A 421 18.91 -26.00 -8.81
CA VAL A 421 17.78 -26.95 -8.68
C VAL A 421 18.23 -28.09 -7.77
N VAL A 422 17.54 -28.24 -6.66
CA VAL A 422 17.83 -29.31 -5.68
C VAL A 422 16.57 -30.12 -5.48
N VAL A 423 16.68 -31.42 -5.67
CA VAL A 423 15.61 -32.36 -5.33
C VAL A 423 15.72 -32.66 -3.84
N SER A 424 14.70 -32.29 -3.09
CA SER A 424 14.64 -32.63 -1.66
C SER A 424 14.48 -34.13 -1.49
N PRO A 425 15.27 -34.77 -0.63
CA PRO A 425 15.11 -36.20 -0.38
C PRO A 425 13.75 -36.50 0.22
N MET A 426 13.03 -37.44 -0.39
CA MET A 426 11.72 -37.87 0.09
C MET A 426 11.84 -39.31 0.64
N ALA A 427 11.14 -39.57 1.73
CA ALA A 427 11.05 -40.94 2.27
C ALA A 427 10.34 -41.85 1.28
N GLN A 428 11.00 -42.93 0.90
CA GLN A 428 10.50 -43.85 -0.12
C GLN A 428 9.84 -45.10 0.49
N TYR A 429 9.95 -45.27 1.79
CA TYR A 429 9.40 -46.42 2.55
C TYR A 429 9.83 -47.79 1.97
N SER A 430 11.01 -47.86 1.36
CA SER A 430 11.52 -49.03 0.63
C SER A 430 12.61 -49.77 1.40
N ALA A 431 12.89 -49.37 2.63
CA ALA A 431 13.81 -50.08 3.52
C ALA A 431 13.13 -51.33 4.13
N VAL A 432 13.87 -52.41 4.25
CA VAL A 432 13.44 -53.61 4.97
C VAL A 432 14.19 -53.63 6.31
N ASP A 433 13.46 -53.68 7.39
CA ASP A 433 13.99 -53.64 8.77
C ASP A 433 14.96 -52.47 9.01
N GLY A 434 14.68 -51.29 8.37
CA GLY A 434 15.52 -50.09 8.46
C GLY A 434 16.83 -50.17 7.68
N ILE A 435 17.06 -51.20 6.90
CA ILE A 435 18.29 -51.43 6.09
C ILE A 435 18.05 -50.95 4.66
N ALA A 436 18.98 -50.14 4.14
CA ALA A 436 18.99 -49.72 2.74
C ALA A 436 19.29 -50.93 1.84
N GLY A 437 18.43 -51.20 0.84
CA GLY A 437 18.58 -52.26 -0.14
C GLY A 437 18.88 -51.75 -1.53
N ASP A 438 18.75 -52.66 -2.52
CA ASP A 438 19.02 -52.39 -3.93
C ASP A 438 18.23 -51.20 -4.50
N TYR A 439 17.01 -50.98 -4.02
CA TYR A 439 16.23 -49.82 -4.38
C TYR A 439 16.97 -48.49 -4.06
N HIS A 440 17.56 -48.41 -2.88
CA HIS A 440 18.28 -47.19 -2.45
C HIS A 440 19.56 -47.01 -3.26
N LEU A 441 20.27 -48.11 -3.55
CA LEU A 441 21.46 -48.08 -4.39
C LEU A 441 21.14 -47.58 -5.80
N MET A 442 20.07 -48.08 -6.41
CA MET A 442 19.60 -47.65 -7.73
C MET A 442 19.13 -46.18 -7.70
N HIS A 443 18.31 -45.82 -6.74
CA HIS A 443 17.72 -44.50 -6.66
C HIS A 443 18.72 -43.38 -6.37
N LEU A 444 19.72 -43.63 -5.52
CA LEU A 444 20.75 -42.65 -5.16
C LEU A 444 21.95 -42.70 -6.13
N GLY A 445 22.12 -43.76 -6.88
CA GLY A 445 23.19 -43.95 -7.84
C GLY A 445 22.87 -43.46 -9.25
N ALA A 446 21.59 -43.26 -9.57
CA ALA A 446 21.14 -42.72 -10.84
C ALA A 446 21.22 -41.17 -10.87
#